data_ebd5e7f4cd5bcf65a36d2ad1996d5685
#
_entry.id   ebd5e7f4cd5bcf65a36d2ad1996d5685
#
_cell.length_a   1.000
_cell.length_b   1.000
_cell.length_c   1.000
_cell.angle_alpha   90.00
_cell.angle_beta   90.00
_cell.angle_gamma   90.00
#
_symmetry.space_group_name_H-M   'P 1'
#
loop_
_entity.id
_entity.type
_entity.pdbx_description
1 polymer ?
#
loop_
_entity_poly.entity_id
_entity_poly.type
_entity_poly.pdbx_seq_one_letter_code
_entity_poly.pdbx_strand_id
1 'polypeptide(L)'
;MFHPLGALLMTTKPFLVIEPFAGTVEFIDRYREIYRKRSRGRIQASVDAKRFGILASTKNGQSNMPMARILKSRIEAAGMTAAILVSNTFNFESLDNMLEFDAFVNTACPRIAIDDTDRTRRPLLSANELNEVLRIKDELKAGN
;
A
#
# COMPACT_ATOMS: atom_id res chain seq x y z
N MET A 1 12.30 9.12 -9.81
CA MET A 1 11.59 8.04 -10.54
C MET A 1 10.13 7.79 -10.12
N PHE A 2 9.59 8.43 -9.08
CA PHE A 2 8.24 8.19 -8.53
C PHE A 2 7.10 8.36 -9.56
N HIS A 3 7.00 9.50 -10.23
CA HIS A 3 5.91 9.77 -11.19
C HIS A 3 5.89 8.79 -12.37
N PRO A 4 7.02 8.47 -13.01
CA PRO A 4 7.05 7.46 -14.06
C PRO A 4 6.60 6.07 -13.60
N LEU A 5 6.98 5.64 -12.39
CA LEU A 5 6.53 4.36 -11.83
C LEU A 5 5.03 4.33 -11.57
N GLY A 6 4.46 5.42 -11.03
CA GLY A 6 3.02 5.53 -10.85
C GLY A 6 2.25 5.38 -12.17
N ALA A 7 2.69 6.06 -13.21
CA ALA A 7 2.10 5.97 -14.54
C ALA A 7 2.28 4.57 -15.16
N LEU A 8 3.46 3.97 -15.01
CA LEU A 8 3.76 2.61 -15.48
C LEU A 8 2.77 1.57 -14.93
N LEU A 9 2.40 1.69 -13.66
CA LEU A 9 1.51 0.72 -13.00
C LEU A 9 0.05 0.85 -13.47
N MET A 10 -0.31 1.97 -14.08
CA MET A 10 -1.67 2.22 -14.60
C MET A 10 -1.86 1.78 -16.06
N THR A 11 -0.83 1.28 -16.72
CA THR A 11 -0.90 0.85 -18.12
C THR A 11 -0.19 -0.49 -18.33
N THR A 12 -0.61 -1.21 -19.36
CA THR A 12 0.06 -2.43 -19.85
C THR A 12 1.03 -2.14 -21.00
N LYS A 13 1.01 -0.90 -21.54
CA LYS A 13 1.86 -0.51 -22.67
C LYS A 13 3.32 -0.34 -22.23
N PRO A 14 4.29 -0.54 -23.15
CA PRO A 14 5.69 -0.21 -22.89
C PRO A 14 5.85 1.25 -22.43
N PHE A 15 6.73 1.47 -21.48
CA PHE A 15 6.90 2.79 -20.87
C PHE A 15 8.36 3.26 -20.98
N LEU A 16 8.54 4.37 -21.71
CA LEU A 16 9.84 5.00 -21.92
C LEU A 16 9.93 6.27 -21.07
N VAL A 17 11.00 6.38 -20.30
CA VAL A 17 11.33 7.60 -19.56
C VAL A 17 12.48 8.31 -20.25
N ILE A 18 12.29 9.60 -20.54
CA ILE A 18 13.32 10.50 -21.06
C ILE A 18 13.64 11.51 -19.97
N GLU A 19 14.89 11.57 -19.57
CA GLU A 19 15.41 12.56 -18.62
C GLU A 19 16.28 13.58 -19.39
N PRO A 20 15.72 14.75 -19.78
CA PRO A 20 16.40 15.69 -20.65
C PRO A 20 17.66 16.28 -20.04
N PHE A 21 17.69 16.48 -18.72
CA PHE A 21 18.85 17.07 -18.03
C PHE A 21 20.02 16.11 -17.92
N ALA A 22 19.72 14.82 -17.70
CA ALA A 22 20.73 13.78 -17.65
C ALA A 22 21.04 13.19 -19.04
N GLY A 23 20.27 13.53 -20.08
CA GLY A 23 20.41 12.97 -21.43
C GLY A 23 20.15 11.47 -21.49
N THR A 24 19.39 10.91 -20.56
CA THR A 24 19.14 9.47 -20.49
C THR A 24 17.76 9.09 -21.00
N VAL A 25 17.70 7.90 -21.61
CA VAL A 25 16.47 7.28 -22.10
C VAL A 25 16.44 5.85 -21.59
N GLU A 26 15.38 5.47 -20.90
CA GLU A 26 15.27 4.15 -20.28
C GLU A 26 13.84 3.57 -20.44
N PHE A 27 13.77 2.30 -20.83
CA PHE A 27 12.55 1.50 -20.69
C PHE A 27 12.43 0.99 -19.25
N ILE A 28 11.35 1.38 -18.58
CA ILE A 28 11.15 1.06 -17.16
C ILE A 28 10.18 -0.10 -16.91
N ASP A 29 9.81 -0.85 -17.95
CA ASP A 29 8.86 -1.97 -17.86
C ASP A 29 9.27 -3.07 -16.88
N ARG A 30 10.58 -3.29 -16.71
CA ARG A 30 11.12 -4.23 -15.72
C ARG A 30 10.62 -3.95 -14.28
N TYR A 31 10.38 -2.68 -13.96
CA TYR A 31 9.89 -2.30 -12.62
C TYR A 31 8.45 -2.72 -12.37
N ARG A 32 7.65 -2.92 -13.43
CA ARG A 32 6.28 -3.44 -13.31
C ARG A 32 6.26 -4.83 -12.71
N GLU A 33 7.14 -5.72 -13.18
CA GLU A 33 7.22 -7.09 -12.65
C GLU A 33 7.79 -7.13 -11.24
N ILE A 34 8.81 -6.33 -10.95
CA ILE A 34 9.37 -6.17 -9.61
C ILE A 34 8.28 -5.70 -8.64
N TYR A 35 7.50 -4.68 -9.02
CA TYR A 35 6.42 -4.15 -8.20
C TYR A 35 5.33 -5.21 -7.97
N ARG A 36 4.90 -5.91 -9.02
CA ARG A 36 3.91 -7.00 -8.91
C ARG A 36 4.35 -8.10 -7.96
N LYS A 37 5.60 -8.50 -8.05
CA LYS A 37 6.17 -9.51 -7.15
C LYS A 37 6.17 -9.05 -5.69
N ARG A 38 6.58 -7.82 -5.44
CA ARG A 38 6.54 -7.20 -4.09
C ARG A 38 5.11 -7.07 -3.56
N SER A 39 4.18 -6.62 -4.41
CA SER A 39 2.76 -6.50 -4.07
C SER A 39 2.17 -7.85 -3.67
N ARG A 40 2.42 -8.92 -4.43
CA ARG A 40 2.00 -10.28 -4.08
C ARG A 40 2.58 -10.74 -2.74
N GLY A 41 3.86 -10.45 -2.48
CA GLY A 41 4.49 -10.76 -1.21
C GLY A 41 3.82 -10.06 -0.02
N ARG A 42 3.49 -8.77 -0.15
CA ARG A 42 2.76 -8.02 0.89
C ARG A 42 1.36 -8.55 1.13
N ILE A 43 0.62 -8.84 0.06
CA ILE A 43 -0.72 -9.43 0.13
C ILE A 43 -0.65 -10.76 0.88
N GLN A 44 0.24 -11.66 0.47
CA GLN A 44 0.39 -12.98 1.09
C GLN A 44 0.78 -12.86 2.58
N ALA A 45 1.72 -11.99 2.93
CA ALA A 45 2.14 -11.75 4.31
C ALA A 45 1.01 -11.17 5.19
N SER A 46 -0.05 -10.60 4.57
CA SER A 46 -1.18 -9.99 5.28
C SER A 46 -2.41 -10.89 5.38
N VAL A 47 -2.41 -12.07 4.75
CA VAL A 47 -3.57 -12.97 4.77
C VAL A 47 -3.94 -13.40 6.20
N ASP A 48 -2.98 -13.59 7.08
CA ASP A 48 -3.22 -13.95 8.48
C ASP A 48 -3.39 -12.75 9.43
N ALA A 49 -3.19 -11.53 8.93
CA ALA A 49 -3.32 -10.31 9.73
C ALA A 49 -4.75 -10.15 10.26
N LYS A 50 -4.88 -9.74 11.52
CA LYS A 50 -6.17 -9.52 12.21
C LYS A 50 -6.32 -8.08 12.69
N ARG A 51 -5.22 -7.34 12.84
CA ARG A 51 -5.19 -5.98 13.40
C ARG A 51 -4.49 -5.06 12.42
N PHE A 52 -5.22 -4.07 11.92
CA PHE A 52 -4.74 -3.17 10.87
C PHE A 52 -4.62 -1.73 11.37
N GLY A 53 -3.49 -1.09 11.08
CA GLY A 53 -3.31 0.36 11.23
C GLY A 53 -3.51 1.06 9.89
N ILE A 54 -4.49 1.96 9.79
CA ILE A 54 -4.78 2.71 8.56
C ILE A 54 -4.13 4.08 8.65
N LEU A 55 -3.16 4.36 7.79
CA LEU A 55 -2.41 5.60 7.78
C LEU A 55 -3.17 6.68 7.00
N ALA A 56 -3.53 7.77 7.65
CA ALA A 56 -4.18 8.92 7.04
C ALA A 56 -3.39 10.21 7.30
N SER A 57 -3.13 11.00 6.26
CA SER A 57 -2.41 12.27 6.38
C SER A 57 -3.34 13.41 6.73
N THR A 58 -2.85 14.36 7.55
CA THR A 58 -3.52 15.64 7.79
C THR A 58 -3.08 16.73 6.83
N LYS A 59 -2.07 16.48 5.97
CA LYS A 59 -1.61 17.47 5.00
C LYS A 59 -2.70 17.78 3.97
N ASN A 60 -2.87 19.06 3.66
CA ASN A 60 -3.77 19.51 2.61
C ASN A 60 -3.40 18.83 1.27
N GLY A 61 -4.40 18.32 0.54
CA GLY A 61 -4.21 17.61 -0.72
C GLY A 61 -3.72 16.15 -0.59
N GLN A 62 -3.39 15.69 0.63
CA GLN A 62 -3.00 14.30 0.90
C GLN A 62 -3.91 13.63 1.94
N SER A 63 -4.88 14.37 2.47
CA SER A 63 -5.85 13.84 3.43
C SER A 63 -6.89 12.99 2.71
N ASN A 64 -7.00 11.74 3.09
CA ASN A 64 -8.00 10.82 2.56
C ASN A 64 -8.77 10.12 3.68
N MET A 65 -9.26 10.93 4.65
CA MET A 65 -10.06 10.43 5.77
C MET A 65 -11.33 9.67 5.35
N PRO A 66 -12.07 10.10 4.30
CA PRO A 66 -13.21 9.31 3.82
C PRO A 66 -12.82 7.89 3.42
N MET A 67 -11.74 7.72 2.67
CA MET A 67 -11.22 6.41 2.28
C MET A 67 -10.78 5.60 3.50
N ALA A 68 -10.06 6.22 4.44
CA ALA A 68 -9.62 5.54 5.67
C ALA A 68 -10.81 4.99 6.47
N ARG A 69 -11.91 5.74 6.57
CA ARG A 69 -13.15 5.29 7.24
C ARG A 69 -13.83 4.14 6.50
N ILE A 70 -13.89 4.21 5.17
CA ILE A 70 -14.45 3.13 4.33
C ILE A 70 -13.64 1.85 4.54
N LEU A 71 -12.31 1.91 4.48
CA LEU A 71 -11.45 0.75 4.66
C LEU A 71 -11.55 0.18 6.07
N LYS A 72 -11.63 1.04 7.10
CA LYS A 72 -11.88 0.61 8.49
C LYS A 72 -13.17 -0.20 8.59
N SER A 73 -14.28 0.33 8.09
CA SER A 73 -15.58 -0.36 8.11
C SER A 73 -15.52 -1.71 7.38
N ARG A 74 -14.82 -1.80 6.26
CA ARG A 74 -14.66 -3.06 5.51
C ARG A 74 -13.84 -4.09 6.28
N ILE A 75 -12.76 -3.69 6.94
CA ILE A 75 -11.94 -4.59 7.78
C ILE A 75 -12.78 -5.11 8.95
N GLU A 76 -13.53 -4.23 9.62
CA GLU A 76 -14.39 -4.59 10.75
C GLU A 76 -15.55 -5.51 10.33
N ALA A 77 -16.18 -5.24 9.19
CA ALA A 77 -17.22 -6.11 8.62
C ALA A 77 -16.69 -7.53 8.29
N ALA A 78 -15.40 -7.67 7.96
CA ALA A 78 -14.74 -8.95 7.73
C ALA A 78 -14.34 -9.66 9.04
N GLY A 79 -14.65 -9.11 10.21
CA GLY A 79 -14.40 -9.70 11.54
C GLY A 79 -12.99 -9.42 12.08
N MET A 80 -12.31 -8.39 11.59
CA MET A 80 -10.99 -7.97 12.04
C MET A 80 -11.07 -6.61 12.74
N THR A 81 -9.95 -6.13 13.29
CA THR A 81 -9.90 -4.83 13.95
C THR A 81 -9.05 -3.84 13.14
N ALA A 82 -9.45 -2.57 13.16
CA ALA A 82 -8.70 -1.50 12.51
C ALA A 82 -8.74 -0.20 13.31
N ALA A 83 -7.60 0.50 13.34
CA ALA A 83 -7.49 1.86 13.88
C ALA A 83 -6.97 2.80 12.80
N ILE A 84 -7.48 4.04 12.77
CA ILE A 84 -6.97 5.09 11.89
C ILE A 84 -5.88 5.85 12.63
N LEU A 85 -4.68 5.84 12.07
CA LEU A 85 -3.51 6.57 12.56
C LEU A 85 -3.38 7.86 11.75
N VAL A 86 -3.44 8.98 12.42
CA VAL A 86 -3.44 10.30 11.77
C VAL A 86 -2.14 11.02 12.07
N SER A 87 -1.43 11.46 11.03
CA SER A 87 -0.17 12.20 11.18
C SER A 87 0.09 13.11 9.99
N ASN A 88 0.83 14.18 10.22
CA ASN A 88 1.37 15.03 9.13
C ASN A 88 2.47 14.31 8.35
N THR A 89 3.25 13.47 9.03
CA THR A 89 4.35 12.72 8.44
C THR A 89 4.45 11.39 9.17
N PHE A 90 4.54 10.30 8.41
CA PHE A 90 4.76 8.97 8.98
C PHE A 90 6.24 8.65 8.96
N ASN A 91 6.77 8.30 10.13
CA ASN A 91 8.07 7.67 10.27
C ASN A 91 7.87 6.14 10.27
N PHE A 92 8.40 5.48 9.24
CA PHE A 92 8.21 4.03 9.05
C PHE A 92 8.88 3.20 10.15
N GLU A 93 10.02 3.65 10.68
CA GLU A 93 10.67 3.00 11.82
C GLU A 93 9.78 3.03 13.07
N SER A 94 9.01 4.12 13.25
CA SER A 94 8.05 4.24 14.35
C SER A 94 6.86 3.29 14.20
N LEU A 95 6.46 2.95 12.97
CA LEU A 95 5.40 1.98 12.73
C LEU A 95 5.81 0.58 13.19
N ASP A 96 7.07 0.22 13.07
CA ASP A 96 7.59 -1.08 13.53
C ASP A 96 7.52 -1.24 15.05
N ASN A 97 7.45 -0.14 15.78
CA ASN A 97 7.29 -0.15 17.24
C ASN A 97 5.82 -0.30 17.69
N MET A 98 4.86 -0.15 16.78
CA MET A 98 3.43 -0.31 17.07
C MET A 98 3.05 -1.80 17.01
N LEU A 99 3.40 -2.56 18.06
CA LEU A 99 3.25 -4.02 18.12
C LEU A 99 1.80 -4.49 18.12
N GLU A 100 0.85 -3.61 18.34
CA GLU A 100 -0.59 -3.87 18.31
C GLU A 100 -1.13 -4.13 16.90
N PHE A 101 -0.40 -3.75 15.84
CA PHE A 101 -0.83 -3.96 14.45
C PHE A 101 -0.04 -5.08 13.77
N ASP A 102 -0.73 -5.89 12.98
CA ASP A 102 -0.13 -6.96 12.18
C ASP A 102 0.26 -6.46 10.79
N ALA A 103 -0.49 -5.49 10.25
CA ALA A 103 -0.25 -4.86 8.96
C ALA A 103 -0.73 -3.40 8.97
N PHE A 104 -0.20 -2.61 8.04
CA PHE A 104 -0.62 -1.23 7.83
C PHE A 104 -1.26 -1.06 6.47
N VAL A 105 -2.15 -0.06 6.34
CA VAL A 105 -2.80 0.32 5.08
C VAL A 105 -2.57 1.80 4.85
N ASN A 106 -1.98 2.15 3.71
CA ASN A 106 -1.71 3.54 3.35
C ASN A 106 -2.89 4.14 2.59
N THR A 107 -3.49 5.20 3.13
CA THR A 107 -4.44 6.07 2.43
C THR A 107 -3.90 7.48 2.24
N ALA A 108 -2.70 7.77 2.73
CA ALA A 108 -2.10 9.09 2.68
C ALA A 108 -1.55 9.40 1.28
N CYS A 109 -0.27 9.25 1.06
CA CYS A 109 0.36 9.59 -0.21
C CYS A 109 0.66 8.32 -1.03
N PRO A 110 0.29 8.25 -2.32
CA PRO A 110 0.63 7.13 -3.19
C PRO A 110 2.14 6.83 -3.25
N ARG A 111 2.98 7.83 -3.02
CA ARG A 111 4.44 7.68 -2.97
C ARG A 111 4.89 6.69 -1.90
N ILE A 112 4.24 6.70 -0.75
CA ILE A 112 4.52 5.79 0.35
C ILE A 112 4.37 4.32 -0.11
N ALA A 113 3.37 4.04 -0.94
CA ALA A 113 3.12 2.69 -1.44
C ALA A 113 4.12 2.20 -2.49
N ILE A 114 4.92 3.09 -3.08
CA ILE A 114 5.87 2.77 -4.15
C ILE A 114 7.32 2.77 -3.66
N ASP A 115 7.71 3.83 -2.94
CA ASP A 115 9.11 4.07 -2.58
C ASP A 115 9.47 3.55 -1.18
N ASP A 116 8.52 3.54 -0.24
CA ASP A 116 8.80 3.36 1.19
C ASP A 116 8.29 2.04 1.77
N THR A 117 7.68 1.17 0.95
CA THR A 117 7.12 -0.11 1.41
C THR A 117 8.15 -1.09 1.97
N ASP A 118 9.41 -0.94 1.58
CA ASP A 118 10.50 -1.81 2.05
C ASP A 118 11.14 -1.32 3.37
N ARG A 119 10.66 -0.18 3.91
CA ARG A 119 11.18 0.43 5.14
C ARG A 119 10.52 -0.08 6.42
N THR A 120 9.46 -0.85 6.28
CA THR A 120 8.76 -1.45 7.43
C THR A 120 8.94 -2.96 7.43
N ARG A 121 9.08 -3.55 8.61
CA ARG A 121 9.11 -5.02 8.78
C ARG A 121 7.73 -5.64 8.59
N ARG A 122 6.67 -4.87 8.88
CA ARG A 122 5.29 -5.31 8.68
C ARG A 122 4.79 -4.90 7.31
N PRO A 123 3.88 -5.67 6.71
CA PRO A 123 3.30 -5.32 5.42
C PRO A 123 2.65 -3.95 5.45
N LEU A 124 3.01 -3.10 4.49
CA LEU A 124 2.37 -1.82 4.24
C LEU A 124 1.60 -1.91 2.91
N LEU A 125 0.30 -2.03 3.01
CA LEU A 125 -0.62 -2.26 1.90
C LEU A 125 -1.11 -0.94 1.30
N SER A 126 -1.35 -0.93 0.00
CA SER A 126 -2.27 0.03 -0.62
C SER A 126 -3.73 -0.36 -0.38
N ALA A 127 -4.67 0.54 -0.66
CA ALA A 127 -6.11 0.23 -0.58
C ALA A 127 -6.51 -0.95 -1.50
N ASN A 128 -5.92 -1.03 -2.70
CA ASN A 128 -6.18 -2.12 -3.64
C ASN A 128 -5.63 -3.45 -3.13
N GLU A 129 -4.44 -3.46 -2.55
CA GLU A 129 -3.84 -4.65 -1.95
C GLU A 129 -4.65 -5.14 -0.74
N LEU A 130 -5.18 -4.23 0.09
CA LEU A 130 -6.10 -4.59 1.18
C LEU A 130 -7.36 -5.26 0.62
N ASN A 131 -7.96 -4.73 -0.43
CA ASN A 131 -9.14 -5.33 -1.05
C ASN A 131 -8.87 -6.77 -1.49
N GLU A 132 -7.70 -7.03 -2.04
CA GLU A 132 -7.28 -8.38 -2.43
C GLU A 132 -7.08 -9.29 -1.22
N VAL A 133 -6.48 -8.79 -0.14
CA VAL A 133 -6.36 -9.54 1.13
C VAL A 133 -7.74 -9.93 1.67
N LEU A 134 -8.69 -9.00 1.69
CA LEU A 134 -10.05 -9.27 2.16
C LEU A 134 -10.75 -10.31 1.29
N ARG A 135 -10.61 -10.23 -0.04
CA ARG A 135 -11.16 -11.20 -0.98
C ARG A 135 -10.61 -12.61 -0.72
N ILE A 136 -9.30 -12.76 -0.58
CA ILE A 136 -8.65 -14.04 -0.30
C ILE A 136 -9.15 -14.61 1.03
N LYS A 137 -9.27 -13.78 2.07
CA LYS A 137 -9.80 -14.22 3.38
C LYS A 137 -11.23 -14.73 3.28
N ASP A 138 -12.09 -14.09 2.52
CA ASP A 138 -13.47 -14.49 2.33
C ASP A 138 -13.55 -15.83 1.56
N GLU A 139 -12.71 -16.02 0.54
CA GLU A 139 -12.62 -17.29 -0.19
C GLU A 139 -12.15 -18.45 0.71
N LEU A 140 -11.15 -18.20 1.56
CA LEU A 140 -10.67 -19.20 2.52
C LEU A 140 -11.73 -19.59 3.56
N LYS A 141 -12.58 -18.64 3.99
CA LYS A 141 -13.69 -18.91 4.90
C LYS A 141 -14.81 -19.70 4.22
N ALA A 142 -15.07 -19.42 2.93
CA ALA A 142 -16.11 -20.11 2.16
C ALA A 142 -15.70 -21.54 1.74
N GLY A 143 -14.41 -21.85 1.68
CA GLY A 143 -13.86 -23.15 1.31
C GLY A 143 -13.72 -24.15 2.48
N ASN A 144 -14.03 -23.73 3.69
CA ASN A 144 -14.07 -24.54 4.91
C ASN A 144 -15.51 -24.73 5.37
#